data_9dfaee1b874003c35c9b1a99ca4dc1c8
#
_entry.id   9dfaee1b874003c35c9b1a99ca4dc1c8
#
_cell.length_a   1.000
_cell.length_b   1.000
_cell.length_c   1.000
_cell.angle_alpha   90.00
_cell.angle_beta   90.00
_cell.angle_gamma   90.00
#
_symmetry.space_group_name_H-M   'P 1'
#
loop_
_entity.id
_entity.type
_entity.pdbx_description
1 polymer ?
#
loop_
_entity_poly.entity_id
_entity_poly.type
_entity_poly.pdbx_seq_one_letter_code
_entity_poly.pdbx_strand_id
1 'polypeptide(L)'
;MDDTQEDRLAVYIDYENLAIGARDTGYRFDVSALADILAERGRLVVRRAYADWHLFSDDRRSLVDGHVELIDIPQRADSVRKNAADIKMAVDAMELAFTSQYVSTFVIVSGDSDFTPLVNKLRALNKRVIGVGVQGSTSSMLPPACDEFIFYDRLDNAPRRDGRPARATRPKEGRAPRDSVHDLNRLVTQTLSGLQRSSTGPVYASSLKRALLRKDPTFSEADYGFRAFTELLRHLESEGHLELSEGPAQGDPQVDFAETSGGEQEAFDLLVDVVRDLQERNGDEPPLSGLKDQIRKRDAEFSEKDFGFSSFLQFVKAADTRGLIDLTFDEDDAEYYLRATAR
;
A
#
# COMPACT_ATOMS: atom_id res chain seq x y z
N MET A 1 -16.66 29.86 -9.22
CA MET A 1 -15.26 29.79 -9.70
C MET A 1 -14.55 28.90 -8.72
N ASP A 2 -14.49 27.61 -9.01
CA ASP A 2 -13.65 26.66 -8.25
C ASP A 2 -12.21 26.97 -8.64
N ASP A 3 -11.54 27.72 -7.80
CA ASP A 3 -10.10 27.91 -7.86
C ASP A 3 -9.48 26.60 -7.36
N THR A 4 -9.32 25.63 -8.25
CA THR A 4 -8.51 24.42 -7.98
C THR A 4 -7.09 24.91 -7.82
N GLN A 5 -6.76 25.35 -6.59
CA GLN A 5 -5.42 25.81 -6.25
C GLN A 5 -4.45 24.67 -6.51
N GLU A 6 -3.63 24.83 -7.55
CA GLU A 6 -2.57 23.90 -7.92
C GLU A 6 -1.73 23.56 -6.70
N ASP A 7 -1.53 22.26 -6.42
CA ASP A 7 -0.70 21.82 -5.32
C ASP A 7 0.73 22.30 -5.46
N ARG A 8 1.30 22.82 -4.37
CA ARG A 8 2.67 23.32 -4.32
C ARG A 8 3.53 22.39 -3.50
N LEU A 9 4.54 21.82 -4.15
CA LEU A 9 5.38 20.75 -3.63
C LEU A 9 6.72 21.31 -3.14
N ALA A 10 7.12 20.90 -1.92
CA ALA A 10 8.46 21.10 -1.40
C ALA A 10 9.17 19.73 -1.31
N VAL A 11 10.29 19.58 -2.02
CA VAL A 11 11.05 18.33 -2.14
C VAL A 11 12.30 18.40 -1.26
N TYR A 12 12.45 17.43 -0.38
CA TYR A 12 13.57 17.24 0.53
C TYR A 12 14.22 15.89 0.25
N ILE A 13 15.49 15.91 -0.11
CA ILE A 13 16.23 14.74 -0.59
C ILE A 13 17.35 14.41 0.39
N ASP A 14 17.24 13.28 1.06
CA ASP A 14 18.34 12.62 1.74
C ASP A 14 19.19 11.91 0.68
N TYR A 15 20.21 12.65 0.18
CA TYR A 15 20.95 12.18 -0.98
C TYR A 15 21.84 10.98 -0.68
N GLU A 16 22.39 10.90 0.53
CA GLU A 16 23.24 9.78 0.92
C GLU A 16 22.46 8.47 0.92
N ASN A 17 21.29 8.45 1.55
CA ASN A 17 20.42 7.27 1.60
C ASN A 17 20.00 6.85 0.18
N LEU A 18 19.55 7.80 -0.62
CA LEU A 18 19.10 7.56 -1.98
C LEU A 18 20.23 7.06 -2.89
N ALA A 19 21.41 7.67 -2.83
CA ALA A 19 22.57 7.30 -3.65
C ALA A 19 23.08 5.90 -3.31
N ILE A 20 23.08 5.53 -2.03
CA ILE A 20 23.44 4.19 -1.57
C ILE A 20 22.40 3.19 -2.08
N GLY A 21 21.11 3.39 -1.84
CA GLY A 21 20.04 2.50 -2.27
C GLY A 21 19.99 2.32 -3.79
N ALA A 22 20.14 3.40 -4.55
CA ALA A 22 20.20 3.35 -6.00
C ALA A 22 21.43 2.59 -6.52
N ARG A 23 22.57 2.72 -5.82
CA ARG A 23 23.81 2.01 -6.14
C ARG A 23 23.67 0.50 -5.98
N ASP A 24 23.02 0.07 -4.90
CA ASP A 24 22.81 -1.34 -4.57
C ASP A 24 21.85 -2.02 -5.54
N THR A 25 20.88 -1.28 -6.08
CA THR A 25 19.89 -1.77 -7.04
C THR A 25 20.31 -1.60 -8.50
N GLY A 26 21.47 -0.99 -8.77
CA GLY A 26 21.99 -0.78 -10.14
C GLY A 26 21.37 0.38 -10.89
N TYR A 27 20.61 1.25 -10.20
CA TYR A 27 20.06 2.49 -10.75
C TYR A 27 20.99 3.67 -10.49
N ARG A 28 20.82 4.73 -11.29
CA ARG A 28 21.38 6.04 -11.03
C ARG A 28 20.24 6.99 -10.71
N PHE A 29 20.37 7.75 -9.64
CA PHE A 29 19.39 8.78 -9.35
C PHE A 29 19.48 9.91 -10.39
N ASP A 30 18.34 10.24 -10.97
CA ASP A 30 18.14 11.36 -11.88
C ASP A 30 17.02 12.25 -11.33
N VAL A 31 17.40 13.45 -10.94
CA VAL A 31 16.44 14.41 -10.38
C VAL A 31 15.40 14.86 -11.41
N SER A 32 15.74 14.84 -12.70
CA SER A 32 14.80 15.22 -13.76
C SER A 32 13.67 14.20 -13.89
N ALA A 33 14.00 12.91 -13.87
CA ALA A 33 13.00 11.83 -13.88
C ALA A 33 12.05 11.90 -12.68
N LEU A 34 12.58 12.25 -11.50
CA LEU A 34 11.74 12.47 -10.32
C LEU A 34 10.90 13.74 -10.48
N ALA A 35 11.48 14.84 -10.99
CA ALA A 35 10.75 16.10 -11.15
C ALA A 35 9.60 15.97 -12.14
N ASP A 36 9.75 15.21 -13.22
CA ASP A 36 8.70 14.97 -14.22
C ASP A 36 7.47 14.30 -13.58
N ILE A 37 7.69 13.29 -12.75
CA ILE A 37 6.61 12.56 -12.07
C ILE A 37 5.94 13.43 -11.00
N LEU A 38 6.71 14.23 -10.27
CA LEU A 38 6.17 15.13 -9.28
C LEU A 38 5.42 16.30 -9.91
N ALA A 39 5.78 16.72 -11.13
CA ALA A 39 5.07 17.75 -11.89
C ALA A 39 3.63 17.36 -12.24
N GLU A 40 3.34 16.07 -12.36
CA GLU A 40 1.96 15.57 -12.52
C GLU A 40 1.08 15.80 -11.28
N ARG A 41 1.68 16.04 -10.12
CA ARG A 41 1.02 16.19 -8.82
C ARG A 41 0.93 17.64 -8.37
N GLY A 42 1.64 18.53 -9.04
CA GLY A 42 1.61 19.96 -8.76
C GLY A 42 2.95 20.66 -9.03
N ARG A 43 3.04 21.91 -8.67
CA ARG A 43 4.20 22.76 -8.92
C ARG A 43 5.28 22.59 -7.87
N LEU A 44 6.51 22.23 -8.29
CA LEU A 44 7.68 22.16 -7.41
C LEU A 44 8.18 23.57 -7.09
N VAL A 45 8.05 23.99 -5.84
CA VAL A 45 8.43 25.35 -5.38
C VAL A 45 9.72 25.36 -4.56
N VAL A 46 10.06 24.25 -3.91
CA VAL A 46 11.30 24.06 -3.16
C VAL A 46 11.90 22.71 -3.52
N ARG A 47 13.22 22.66 -3.73
CA ARG A 47 13.98 21.43 -3.95
C ARG A 47 15.29 21.55 -3.20
N ARG A 48 15.51 20.70 -2.20
CA ARG A 48 16.72 20.70 -1.36
C ARG A 48 17.27 19.29 -1.23
N ALA A 49 18.59 19.15 -1.34
CA ALA A 49 19.29 17.89 -1.15
C ALA A 49 20.37 18.03 -0.08
N TYR A 50 20.42 17.08 0.82
CA TYR A 50 21.28 17.06 2.00
C TYR A 50 22.29 15.93 1.89
N ALA A 51 23.56 16.25 1.99
CA ALA A 51 24.67 15.29 1.97
C ALA A 51 25.99 15.94 2.37
N ASP A 52 26.99 15.10 2.64
CA ASP A 52 28.39 15.54 2.53
C ASP A 52 28.78 15.58 1.04
N TRP A 53 28.73 16.76 0.44
CA TRP A 53 28.95 16.93 -1.00
C TRP A 53 30.41 16.71 -1.45
N HIS A 54 31.34 16.51 -0.51
CA HIS A 54 32.67 16.04 -0.86
C HIS A 54 32.64 14.58 -1.34
N LEU A 55 31.73 13.77 -0.80
CA LEU A 55 31.59 12.37 -1.19
C LEU A 55 30.84 12.18 -2.51
N PHE A 56 30.06 13.19 -2.95
CA PHE A 56 29.18 13.16 -4.12
C PHE A 56 29.48 14.28 -5.12
N SER A 57 30.78 14.63 -5.28
CA SER A 57 31.22 15.74 -6.14
C SER A 57 30.74 15.62 -7.59
N ASP A 58 30.69 14.41 -8.13
CA ASP A 58 30.31 14.12 -9.51
C ASP A 58 28.80 14.33 -9.78
N ASP A 59 27.99 14.20 -8.74
CA ASP A 59 26.53 14.30 -8.87
C ASP A 59 26.01 15.73 -8.68
N ARG A 60 26.83 16.62 -8.08
CA ARG A 60 26.46 18.02 -7.79
C ARG A 60 25.94 18.78 -9.00
N ARG A 61 26.61 18.61 -10.14
CA ARG A 61 26.26 19.34 -11.36
C ARG A 61 24.86 18.99 -11.84
N SER A 62 24.51 17.72 -11.89
CA SER A 62 23.19 17.27 -12.34
C SER A 62 22.06 17.75 -11.42
N LEU A 63 22.31 17.83 -10.11
CA LEU A 63 21.36 18.35 -9.15
C LEU A 63 21.15 19.86 -9.30
N VAL A 64 22.24 20.62 -9.48
CA VAL A 64 22.18 22.07 -9.71
C VAL A 64 21.47 22.39 -11.04
N ASP A 65 21.78 21.65 -12.10
CA ASP A 65 21.10 21.77 -13.40
C ASP A 65 19.59 21.44 -13.27
N GLY A 66 19.20 20.54 -12.34
CA GLY A 66 17.83 20.25 -11.93
C GLY A 66 17.21 21.26 -10.94
N HIS A 67 17.87 22.39 -10.70
CA HIS A 67 17.45 23.45 -9.78
C HIS A 67 17.27 22.99 -8.33
N VAL A 68 18.13 22.07 -7.86
CA VAL A 68 18.16 21.62 -6.47
C VAL A 68 19.17 22.44 -5.69
N GLU A 69 18.73 23.00 -4.57
CA GLU A 69 19.59 23.65 -3.57
C GLU A 69 20.36 22.55 -2.81
N LEU A 70 21.70 22.65 -2.81
CA LEU A 70 22.58 21.69 -2.14
C LEU A 70 22.91 22.19 -0.73
N ILE A 71 22.48 21.46 0.27
CA ILE A 71 22.79 21.73 1.68
C ILE A 71 23.98 20.85 2.07
N ASP A 72 25.11 21.49 2.34
CA ASP A 72 26.34 20.78 2.69
C ASP A 72 26.38 20.43 4.18
N ILE A 73 26.56 19.16 4.48
CA ILE A 73 26.63 18.61 5.84
C ILE A 73 27.93 17.84 5.98
N PRO A 74 29.08 18.53 6.22
CA PRO A 74 30.37 17.87 6.28
C PRO A 74 30.43 16.82 7.39
N GLN A 75 30.79 15.61 7.06
CA GLN A 75 31.03 14.55 8.03
C GLN A 75 32.44 14.68 8.60
N ARG A 76 32.57 14.86 9.92
CA ARG A 76 33.87 14.76 10.59
C ARG A 76 34.16 13.29 10.86
N ALA A 77 35.44 12.92 10.78
CA ALA A 77 35.96 11.55 10.90
C ALA A 77 35.58 10.80 12.21
N ASP A 78 35.02 11.48 13.20
CA ASP A 78 34.53 10.88 14.44
C ASP A 78 33.05 10.54 14.33
N SER A 79 32.75 9.28 14.45
CA SER A 79 31.50 8.52 14.20
C SER A 79 30.21 8.97 14.89
N VAL A 80 30.13 10.14 15.52
CA VAL A 80 29.02 10.56 16.39
C VAL A 80 27.92 11.32 15.66
N ARG A 81 28.02 11.59 14.35
CA ARG A 81 27.06 12.44 13.62
C ARG A 81 26.42 11.81 12.40
N LYS A 82 26.08 10.52 12.46
CA LYS A 82 25.40 9.84 11.33
C LYS A 82 24.08 10.49 10.91
N ASN A 83 23.39 11.20 11.80
CA ASN A 83 22.04 11.73 11.57
C ASN A 83 22.00 13.27 11.44
N ALA A 84 23.15 13.94 11.19
CA ALA A 84 23.16 15.40 11.12
C ALA A 84 22.40 15.94 9.88
N ALA A 85 22.48 15.23 8.76
CA ALA A 85 21.74 15.54 7.54
C ALA A 85 20.23 15.36 7.76
N ASP A 86 19.84 14.24 8.38
CA ASP A 86 18.43 13.89 8.68
C ASP A 86 17.78 14.94 9.58
N ILE A 87 18.50 15.31 10.65
CA ILE A 87 18.02 16.34 11.61
C ILE A 87 17.88 17.70 10.89
N LYS A 88 18.89 18.10 10.09
CA LYS A 88 18.83 19.37 9.35
C LYS A 88 17.67 19.36 8.37
N MET A 89 17.49 18.28 7.60
CA MET A 89 16.39 18.11 6.67
C MET A 89 15.03 18.19 7.38
N ALA A 90 14.89 17.50 8.51
CA ALA A 90 13.66 17.53 9.29
C ALA A 90 13.34 18.92 9.85
N VAL A 91 14.33 19.64 10.34
CA VAL A 91 14.17 21.02 10.86
C VAL A 91 13.75 21.95 9.73
N ASP A 92 14.42 21.91 8.57
CA ASP A 92 14.10 22.76 7.43
C ASP A 92 12.72 22.50 6.86
N ALA A 93 12.30 21.21 6.81
CA ALA A 93 10.96 20.86 6.39
C ALA A 93 9.89 21.38 7.36
N MET A 94 10.13 21.25 8.66
CA MET A 94 9.23 21.79 9.68
C MET A 94 9.16 23.32 9.66
N GLU A 95 10.31 23.99 9.51
CA GLU A 95 10.34 25.45 9.39
C GLU A 95 9.48 25.91 8.20
N LEU A 96 9.66 25.28 7.03
CA LEU A 96 8.87 25.62 5.85
C LEU A 96 7.38 25.35 6.06
N ALA A 97 7.03 24.25 6.72
CA ALA A 97 5.63 23.88 6.99
C ALA A 97 4.91 24.94 7.84
N PHE A 98 5.62 25.62 8.75
CA PHE A 98 5.08 26.68 9.59
C PHE A 98 5.12 28.06 8.91
N THR A 99 6.19 28.37 8.18
CA THR A 99 6.40 29.70 7.60
C THR A 99 5.68 29.89 6.26
N SER A 100 5.44 28.80 5.52
CA SER A 100 4.90 28.86 4.15
C SER A 100 3.62 28.02 4.02
N GLN A 101 2.50 28.62 4.45
CA GLN A 101 1.19 27.93 4.41
C GLN A 101 0.74 27.55 3.00
N TYR A 102 1.24 28.24 1.98
CA TYR A 102 0.93 27.97 0.58
C TYR A 102 1.54 26.65 0.05
N VAL A 103 2.53 26.08 0.74
CA VAL A 103 3.05 24.73 0.42
C VAL A 103 2.09 23.71 0.98
N SER A 104 1.41 22.98 0.11
CA SER A 104 0.39 21.98 0.47
C SER A 104 0.97 20.58 0.64
N THR A 105 2.05 20.27 -0.12
CA THR A 105 2.60 18.92 -0.24
C THR A 105 4.10 18.90 0.03
N PHE A 106 4.52 17.98 0.86
CA PHE A 106 5.93 17.72 1.17
C PHE A 106 6.34 16.38 0.57
N VAL A 107 7.45 16.37 -0.17
CA VAL A 107 8.04 15.16 -0.75
C VAL A 107 9.29 14.83 0.02
N ILE A 108 9.31 13.68 0.70
CA ILE A 108 10.44 13.16 1.48
C ILE A 108 11.09 12.05 0.68
N VAL A 109 12.29 12.33 0.17
CA VAL A 109 13.05 11.37 -0.65
C VAL A 109 14.09 10.70 0.23
N SER A 110 13.70 9.60 0.85
CA SER A 110 14.54 8.73 1.68
C SER A 110 13.86 7.38 1.88
N GLY A 111 14.64 6.34 2.18
CA GLY A 111 14.14 5.03 2.60
C GLY A 111 14.16 4.83 4.12
N ASP A 112 14.63 5.83 4.90
CA ASP A 112 14.86 5.68 6.32
C ASP A 112 13.59 5.89 7.16
N SER A 113 13.35 4.96 8.07
CA SER A 113 12.23 5.03 9.04
C SER A 113 12.37 6.18 10.04
N ASP A 114 13.57 6.74 10.22
CA ASP A 114 13.83 7.87 11.12
C ASP A 114 13.08 9.13 10.69
N PHE A 115 12.63 9.22 9.43
CA PHE A 115 11.74 10.27 8.95
C PHE A 115 10.25 10.05 9.26
N THR A 116 9.84 8.88 9.78
CA THR A 116 8.43 8.63 10.15
C THR A 116 7.86 9.69 11.12
N PRO A 117 8.59 10.15 12.16
CA PRO A 117 8.10 11.23 13.03
C PRO A 117 7.87 12.55 12.29
N LEU A 118 8.75 12.91 11.33
CA LEU A 118 8.58 14.09 10.48
C LEU A 118 7.31 13.98 9.63
N VAL A 119 7.12 12.85 8.95
CA VAL A 119 5.93 12.57 8.13
C VAL A 119 4.65 12.73 8.95
N ASN A 120 4.58 12.10 10.12
CA ASN A 120 3.42 12.19 11.01
C ASN A 120 3.16 13.65 11.45
N LYS A 121 4.22 14.42 11.72
CA LYS A 121 4.08 15.81 12.14
C LYS A 121 3.60 16.72 11.00
N LEU A 122 4.11 16.53 9.79
CA LEU A 122 3.63 17.27 8.60
C LEU A 122 2.16 16.96 8.32
N ARG A 123 1.74 15.70 8.41
CA ARG A 123 0.34 15.30 8.26
C ARG A 123 -0.55 15.90 9.35
N ALA A 124 -0.07 15.95 10.58
CA ALA A 124 -0.78 16.65 11.70
C ALA A 124 -0.97 18.15 11.45
N LEU A 125 -0.10 18.77 10.63
CA LEU A 125 -0.22 20.15 10.17
C LEU A 125 -1.06 20.29 8.88
N ASN A 126 -1.83 19.25 8.53
CA ASN A 126 -2.66 19.20 7.32
C ASN A 126 -1.85 19.37 6.02
N LYS A 127 -0.60 18.88 6.01
CA LYS A 127 0.23 18.80 4.80
C LYS A 127 0.13 17.39 4.24
N ARG A 128 -0.02 17.28 2.92
CA ARG A 128 0.12 15.99 2.22
C ARG A 128 1.59 15.59 2.19
N VAL A 129 1.90 14.30 2.40
CA VAL A 129 3.26 13.80 2.36
C VAL A 129 3.38 12.68 1.34
N ILE A 130 4.28 12.88 0.37
CA ILE A 130 4.68 11.88 -0.61
C ILE A 130 6.06 11.37 -0.20
N GLY A 131 6.18 10.08 0.06
CA GLY A 131 7.47 9.42 0.25
C GLY A 131 8.05 8.98 -1.09
N VAL A 132 9.36 9.05 -1.24
CA VAL A 132 10.07 8.49 -2.41
C VAL A 132 11.27 7.72 -1.90
N GLY A 133 11.41 6.46 -2.32
CA GLY A 133 12.52 5.61 -1.89
C GLY A 133 12.90 4.58 -2.96
N VAL A 134 13.89 3.76 -2.66
CA VAL A 134 14.30 2.62 -3.49
C VAL A 134 13.79 1.35 -2.82
N GLN A 135 13.10 0.48 -3.56
CA GLN A 135 12.39 -0.68 -3.01
C GLN A 135 13.26 -1.56 -2.12
N GLY A 136 14.49 -1.85 -2.54
CA GLY A 136 15.40 -2.74 -1.81
C GLY A 136 16.03 -2.13 -0.55
N SER A 137 15.99 -0.80 -0.36
CA SER A 137 16.60 -0.08 0.76
C SER A 137 15.61 0.70 1.61
N THR A 138 14.33 0.71 1.26
CA THR A 138 13.29 1.41 2.01
C THR A 138 12.80 0.56 3.18
N SER A 139 12.77 1.15 4.38
CA SER A 139 12.17 0.54 5.58
C SER A 139 10.67 0.34 5.39
N SER A 140 10.15 -0.81 5.82
CA SER A 140 8.71 -1.12 5.76
C SER A 140 7.84 -0.19 6.60
N MET A 141 8.43 0.61 7.51
CA MET A 141 7.69 1.51 8.40
C MET A 141 7.40 2.88 7.76
N LEU A 142 8.21 3.34 6.80
CA LEU A 142 8.06 4.67 6.21
C LEU A 142 6.88 4.77 5.22
N PRO A 143 6.70 3.84 4.25
CA PRO A 143 5.63 3.94 3.26
C PRO A 143 4.22 4.04 3.88
N PRO A 144 3.82 3.24 4.88
CA PRO A 144 2.47 3.34 5.47
C PRO A 144 2.21 4.65 6.20
N ALA A 145 3.25 5.38 6.61
CA ALA A 145 3.12 6.68 7.25
C ALA A 145 2.77 7.78 6.24
N CYS A 146 3.14 7.65 4.97
CA CYS A 146 2.92 8.62 3.91
C CYS A 146 1.48 8.58 3.37
N ASP A 147 1.05 9.65 2.68
CA ASP A 147 -0.21 9.66 1.94
C ASP A 147 -0.08 9.01 0.56
N GLU A 148 1.13 9.03 0.01
CA GLU A 148 1.53 8.35 -1.23
C GLU A 148 2.99 7.94 -1.10
N PHE A 149 3.37 6.79 -1.69
CA PHE A 149 4.77 6.37 -1.74
C PHE A 149 5.16 5.95 -3.15
N ILE A 150 6.29 6.47 -3.64
CA ILE A 150 6.81 6.22 -4.98
C ILE A 150 8.13 5.45 -4.84
N PHE A 151 8.21 4.26 -5.44
CA PHE A 151 9.48 3.57 -5.59
C PHE A 151 10.20 4.06 -6.85
N TYR A 152 11.32 4.75 -6.64
CA TYR A 152 12.11 5.36 -7.72
C TYR A 152 12.58 4.34 -8.76
N ASP A 153 13.01 3.17 -8.32
CA ASP A 153 13.49 2.07 -9.16
C ASP A 153 12.39 1.38 -9.99
N ARG A 154 11.12 1.70 -9.75
CA ARG A 154 9.96 1.24 -10.55
C ARG A 154 9.55 2.23 -11.64
N LEU A 155 10.17 3.41 -11.69
CA LEU A 155 9.84 4.41 -12.69
C LEU A 155 10.35 3.97 -14.07
N ASP A 156 9.50 4.11 -15.10
CA ASP A 156 9.82 3.70 -16.46
C ASP A 156 11.03 4.43 -17.04
N ASN A 157 11.29 5.64 -16.58
CA ASN A 157 12.39 6.54 -17.00
C ASN A 157 13.56 6.55 -16.01
N ALA A 158 13.57 5.75 -14.95
CA ALA A 158 14.72 5.71 -14.04
C ALA A 158 15.96 5.16 -14.77
N PRO A 159 17.06 5.97 -14.91
CA PRO A 159 18.23 5.56 -15.65
C PRO A 159 18.98 4.46 -14.90
N ARG A 160 19.40 3.43 -15.63
CA ARG A 160 20.29 2.39 -15.11
C ARG A 160 21.76 2.77 -15.32
N ARG A 161 22.65 2.29 -14.47
CA ARG A 161 24.09 2.52 -14.57
C ARG A 161 24.72 2.02 -15.87
N ASP A 162 24.13 1.02 -16.51
CA ASP A 162 24.58 0.47 -17.80
C ASP A 162 24.08 1.27 -19.01
N GLY A 163 23.42 2.42 -18.80
CA GLY A 163 22.95 3.32 -19.86
C GLY A 163 21.80 2.75 -20.68
N ARG A 164 21.21 1.62 -20.28
CA ARG A 164 20.01 1.08 -20.92
C ARG A 164 18.78 1.69 -20.27
N PRO A 165 17.81 2.22 -21.06
CA PRO A 165 16.54 2.64 -20.50
C PRO A 165 15.90 1.48 -19.74
N ALA A 166 15.22 1.76 -18.65
CA ALA A 166 14.46 0.76 -17.93
C ALA A 166 13.52 0.07 -18.92
N ARG A 167 13.92 -1.10 -19.41
CA ARG A 167 12.99 -1.95 -20.11
C ARG A 167 11.99 -2.34 -19.07
N ALA A 168 10.72 -1.97 -19.26
CA ALA A 168 9.64 -2.45 -18.41
C ALA A 168 9.96 -3.91 -18.10
N THR A 169 10.37 -4.18 -16.89
CA THR A 169 10.64 -5.56 -16.49
C THR A 169 9.27 -6.21 -16.61
N ARG A 170 9.09 -6.96 -17.72
CA ARG A 170 8.02 -7.95 -17.75
C ARG A 170 8.11 -8.64 -16.40
N PRO A 171 7.02 -8.69 -15.63
CA PRO A 171 6.99 -9.51 -14.45
C PRO A 171 7.60 -10.83 -14.90
N LYS A 172 8.66 -11.30 -14.22
CA LYS A 172 9.07 -12.69 -14.40
C LYS A 172 7.76 -13.45 -14.26
N GLU A 173 7.43 -14.26 -15.27
CA GLU A 173 6.35 -15.24 -15.19
C GLU A 173 6.70 -16.25 -14.08
N GLY A 174 6.73 -15.75 -12.88
CA GLY A 174 6.81 -16.45 -11.63
C GLY A 174 5.51 -16.11 -10.92
N ARG A 175 4.58 -17.06 -10.98
CA ARG A 175 3.36 -17.12 -10.19
C ARG A 175 3.63 -16.47 -8.83
N ALA A 176 2.93 -15.36 -8.53
CA ALA A 176 2.96 -14.80 -7.19
C ALA A 176 2.75 -15.94 -6.17
N PRO A 177 3.48 -15.97 -5.05
CA PRO A 177 3.25 -17.00 -4.04
C PRO A 177 1.76 -17.08 -3.73
N ARG A 178 1.20 -18.26 -3.59
CA ARG A 178 -0.26 -18.44 -3.34
C ARG A 178 -0.74 -17.63 -2.14
N ASP A 179 0.14 -17.39 -1.17
CA ASP A 179 -0.13 -16.58 0.01
C ASP A 179 -0.34 -15.09 -0.34
N SER A 180 0.41 -14.54 -1.29
CA SER A 180 0.25 -13.13 -1.72
C SER A 180 -1.06 -12.87 -2.47
N VAL A 181 -1.60 -13.85 -3.19
CA VAL A 181 -2.93 -13.72 -3.86
C VAL A 181 -4.05 -13.79 -2.83
N HIS A 182 -3.93 -14.62 -1.82
CA HIS A 182 -4.90 -14.68 -0.72
C HIS A 182 -4.93 -13.37 0.06
N ASP A 183 -3.76 -12.78 0.36
CA ASP A 183 -3.66 -11.49 1.04
C ASP A 183 -4.26 -10.36 0.19
N LEU A 184 -4.06 -10.40 -1.15
CA LEU A 184 -4.68 -9.46 -2.08
C LEU A 184 -6.21 -9.54 -2.04
N ASN A 185 -6.76 -10.76 -2.15
CA ASN A 185 -8.20 -10.98 -2.10
C ASN A 185 -8.81 -10.43 -0.80
N ARG A 186 -8.16 -10.72 0.32
CA ARG A 186 -8.56 -10.22 1.64
C ARG A 186 -8.52 -8.69 1.70
N LEU A 187 -7.44 -8.07 1.22
CA LEU A 187 -7.29 -6.62 1.21
C LEU A 187 -8.38 -5.94 0.37
N VAL A 188 -8.64 -6.45 -0.84
CA VAL A 188 -9.64 -5.90 -1.76
C VAL A 188 -11.04 -6.05 -1.19
N THR A 189 -11.41 -7.25 -0.74
CA THR A 189 -12.77 -7.55 -0.23
C THR A 189 -13.06 -6.83 1.09
N GLN A 190 -12.12 -6.76 2.02
CA GLN A 190 -12.28 -5.96 3.25
C GLN A 190 -12.41 -4.46 2.97
N THR A 191 -11.71 -3.97 1.93
CA THR A 191 -11.81 -2.56 1.56
C THR A 191 -13.15 -2.27 0.90
N LEU A 192 -13.62 -3.15 0.02
CA LEU A 192 -14.94 -3.06 -0.60
C LEU A 192 -16.06 -3.07 0.46
N SER A 193 -16.01 -4.02 1.39
CA SER A 193 -16.97 -4.12 2.51
C SER A 193 -17.00 -2.84 3.35
N GLY A 194 -15.83 -2.25 3.64
CA GLY A 194 -15.72 -0.99 4.35
C GLY A 194 -16.36 0.18 3.59
N LEU A 195 -16.15 0.26 2.28
CA LEU A 195 -16.74 1.30 1.44
C LEU A 195 -18.25 1.16 1.34
N GLN A 196 -18.77 -0.03 1.14
CA GLN A 196 -20.22 -0.28 1.06
C GLN A 196 -20.94 0.07 2.37
N ARG A 197 -20.33 -0.18 3.52
CA ARG A 197 -20.88 0.23 4.83
C ARG A 197 -20.89 1.74 5.06
N SER A 198 -19.92 2.47 4.50
CA SER A 198 -19.76 3.92 4.70
C SER A 198 -20.41 4.77 3.60
N SER A 199 -20.83 4.16 2.49
CA SER A 199 -21.42 4.85 1.34
C SER A 199 -22.86 4.36 1.13
N THR A 200 -23.75 5.28 0.80
CA THR A 200 -25.14 4.95 0.42
C THR A 200 -25.32 4.68 -1.09
N GLY A 201 -24.23 4.71 -1.85
CA GLY A 201 -24.22 4.51 -3.30
C GLY A 201 -23.29 3.40 -3.76
N PRO A 202 -23.30 3.10 -5.07
CA PRO A 202 -22.46 2.07 -5.65
C PRO A 202 -20.97 2.39 -5.47
N VAL A 203 -20.16 1.37 -5.31
CA VAL A 203 -18.71 1.48 -5.22
C VAL A 203 -18.12 1.26 -6.61
N TYR A 204 -17.34 2.21 -7.09
CA TYR A 204 -16.65 2.12 -8.38
C TYR A 204 -15.18 1.70 -8.21
N ALA A 205 -14.60 1.12 -9.26
CA ALA A 205 -13.21 0.67 -9.27
C ALA A 205 -12.23 1.79 -8.88
N SER A 206 -12.46 3.02 -9.35
CA SER A 206 -11.66 4.18 -8.98
C SER A 206 -11.73 4.53 -7.48
N SER A 207 -12.89 4.38 -6.87
CA SER A 207 -13.11 4.63 -5.44
C SER A 207 -12.46 3.53 -4.59
N LEU A 208 -12.57 2.28 -5.03
CA LEU A 208 -11.94 1.13 -4.39
C LEU A 208 -10.41 1.25 -4.46
N LYS A 209 -9.83 1.58 -5.63
CA LYS A 209 -8.39 1.80 -5.78
C LYS A 209 -7.88 2.90 -4.85
N ARG A 210 -8.58 4.04 -4.78
CA ARG A 210 -8.23 5.13 -3.85
C ARG A 210 -8.27 4.70 -2.38
N ALA A 211 -9.23 3.86 -2.02
CA ALA A 211 -9.32 3.34 -0.65
C ALA A 211 -8.18 2.35 -0.34
N LEU A 212 -7.81 1.49 -1.30
CA LEU A 212 -6.66 0.61 -1.18
C LEU A 212 -5.37 1.39 -0.99
N LEU A 213 -5.12 2.41 -1.82
CA LEU A 213 -3.94 3.27 -1.71
C LEU A 213 -3.89 4.08 -0.41
N ARG A 214 -5.05 4.38 0.22
CA ARG A 214 -5.06 4.99 1.56
C ARG A 214 -4.69 4.00 2.66
N LYS A 215 -4.97 2.70 2.49
CA LYS A 215 -4.58 1.64 3.43
C LYS A 215 -3.13 1.20 3.24
N ASP A 216 -2.73 1.08 1.99
CA ASP A 216 -1.38 0.71 1.59
C ASP A 216 -0.92 1.60 0.44
N PRO A 217 -0.17 2.69 0.73
CA PRO A 217 0.36 3.60 -0.29
C PRO A 217 1.31 2.95 -1.30
N THR A 218 1.79 1.74 -1.02
CA THR A 218 2.68 0.98 -1.91
C THR A 218 1.94 0.02 -2.82
N PHE A 219 0.61 -0.12 -2.66
CA PHE A 219 -0.20 -1.04 -3.45
C PHE A 219 -0.04 -0.77 -4.94
N SER A 220 0.32 -1.82 -5.69
CA SER A 220 0.38 -1.80 -7.15
C SER A 220 -0.13 -3.11 -7.71
N GLU A 221 -1.06 -3.05 -8.62
CA GLU A 221 -1.55 -4.22 -9.36
C GLU A 221 -0.44 -4.95 -10.13
N ALA A 222 0.62 -4.25 -10.50
CA ALA A 222 1.78 -4.84 -11.19
C ALA A 222 2.55 -5.84 -10.30
N ASP A 223 2.53 -5.68 -8.98
CA ASP A 223 3.16 -6.61 -8.05
C ASP A 223 2.48 -7.98 -8.05
N TYR A 224 1.22 -8.02 -8.44
CA TYR A 224 0.41 -9.23 -8.57
C TYR A 224 0.33 -9.73 -10.03
N GLY A 225 1.07 -9.11 -10.95
CA GLY A 225 1.17 -9.53 -12.35
C GLY A 225 0.13 -8.92 -13.30
N PHE A 226 -0.65 -7.94 -12.85
CA PHE A 226 -1.68 -7.28 -13.65
C PHE A 226 -1.18 -5.95 -14.20
N ARG A 227 -1.57 -5.60 -15.44
CA ARG A 227 -1.17 -4.35 -16.11
C ARG A 227 -2.04 -3.17 -15.69
N ALA A 228 -3.26 -3.45 -15.25
CA ALA A 228 -4.23 -2.44 -14.87
C ALA A 228 -5.10 -2.94 -13.72
N PHE A 229 -5.58 -2.03 -12.88
CA PHE A 229 -6.44 -2.36 -11.75
C PHE A 229 -7.74 -3.06 -12.19
N THR A 230 -8.31 -2.66 -13.32
CA THR A 230 -9.48 -3.33 -13.89
C THR A 230 -9.21 -4.76 -14.33
N GLU A 231 -7.98 -5.08 -14.75
CA GLU A 231 -7.57 -6.45 -15.07
C GLU A 231 -7.50 -7.32 -13.80
N LEU A 232 -6.95 -6.76 -12.72
CA LEU A 232 -6.96 -7.39 -11.40
C LEU A 232 -8.40 -7.66 -10.92
N LEU A 233 -9.30 -6.68 -11.04
CA LEU A 233 -10.70 -6.87 -10.64
C LEU A 233 -11.41 -7.96 -11.47
N ARG A 234 -11.17 -8.02 -12.79
CA ARG A 234 -11.71 -9.10 -13.63
C ARG A 234 -11.17 -10.47 -13.25
N HIS A 235 -9.93 -10.55 -12.81
CA HIS A 235 -9.38 -11.80 -12.27
C HIS A 235 -10.13 -12.23 -11.01
N LEU A 236 -10.37 -11.31 -10.06
CA LEU A 236 -11.15 -11.58 -8.85
C LEU A 236 -12.62 -11.95 -9.16
N GLU A 237 -13.21 -11.34 -10.20
CA GLU A 237 -14.52 -11.72 -10.72
C GLU A 237 -14.51 -13.14 -11.27
N SER A 238 -13.50 -13.52 -12.06
CA SER A 238 -13.38 -14.88 -12.61
C SER A 238 -13.16 -15.95 -11.53
N GLU A 239 -12.66 -15.55 -10.36
CA GLU A 239 -12.53 -16.40 -9.18
C GLU A 239 -13.80 -16.40 -8.29
N GLY A 240 -14.84 -15.63 -8.66
CA GLY A 240 -16.11 -15.58 -7.95
C GLY A 240 -16.09 -14.75 -6.66
N HIS A 241 -15.10 -13.87 -6.48
CA HIS A 241 -15.01 -12.99 -5.30
C HIS A 241 -15.78 -11.68 -5.47
N LEU A 242 -15.86 -11.20 -6.70
CA LEU A 242 -16.49 -9.92 -7.06
C LEU A 242 -17.43 -10.11 -8.24
N GLU A 243 -18.31 -9.13 -8.42
CA GLU A 243 -19.12 -8.92 -9.61
C GLU A 243 -18.86 -7.52 -10.15
N LEU A 244 -18.62 -7.41 -11.45
CA LEU A 244 -18.37 -6.15 -12.13
C LEU A 244 -19.56 -5.82 -13.05
N SER A 245 -20.14 -4.65 -12.87
CA SER A 245 -21.18 -4.12 -13.74
C SER A 245 -20.75 -2.81 -14.40
N GLU A 246 -21.48 -2.37 -15.43
CA GLU A 246 -21.14 -1.13 -16.12
C GLU A 246 -21.24 0.08 -15.19
N GLY A 247 -20.16 0.88 -15.13
CA GLY A 247 -20.12 2.12 -14.40
C GLY A 247 -20.50 3.33 -15.29
N PRO A 248 -20.65 4.52 -14.70
CA PRO A 248 -21.04 5.75 -15.40
C PRO A 248 -19.97 6.27 -16.36
N ALA A 249 -18.70 5.87 -16.16
CA ALA A 249 -17.58 6.23 -17.00
C ALA A 249 -16.96 5.00 -17.65
N GLN A 250 -16.54 5.14 -18.91
CA GLN A 250 -15.85 4.05 -19.61
C GLN A 250 -14.56 3.67 -18.87
N GLY A 251 -14.43 2.40 -18.48
CA GLY A 251 -13.26 1.90 -17.76
C GLY A 251 -13.32 2.02 -16.24
N ASP A 252 -14.40 2.52 -15.65
CA ASP A 252 -14.62 2.59 -14.22
C ASP A 252 -15.85 1.75 -13.81
N PRO A 253 -15.76 0.41 -13.83
CA PRO A 253 -16.88 -0.47 -13.49
C PRO A 253 -17.32 -0.27 -12.05
N GLN A 254 -18.60 -0.52 -11.81
CA GLN A 254 -19.13 -0.73 -10.47
C GLN A 254 -18.63 -2.08 -9.95
N VAL A 255 -18.28 -2.14 -8.69
CA VAL A 255 -17.72 -3.32 -8.03
C VAL A 255 -18.62 -3.69 -6.87
N ASP A 256 -19.16 -4.90 -6.94
CA ASP A 256 -19.97 -5.51 -5.88
C ASP A 256 -19.35 -6.86 -5.49
N PHE A 257 -19.80 -7.41 -4.38
CA PHE A 257 -19.52 -8.82 -4.11
C PHE A 257 -20.29 -9.68 -5.10
N ALA A 258 -19.67 -10.79 -5.55
CA ALA A 258 -20.38 -11.76 -6.36
C ALA A 258 -21.68 -12.19 -5.67
N GLU A 259 -22.79 -12.22 -6.42
CA GLU A 259 -24.07 -12.68 -5.87
C GLU A 259 -23.89 -14.12 -5.35
N THR A 260 -23.89 -14.23 -4.04
CA THR A 260 -23.96 -15.54 -3.37
C THR A 260 -25.34 -16.12 -3.63
N SER A 261 -25.41 -17.34 -4.13
CA SER A 261 -26.71 -18.07 -4.12
C SER A 261 -27.27 -17.99 -2.70
N GLY A 262 -28.56 -17.68 -2.55
CA GLY A 262 -29.17 -17.40 -1.23
C GLY A 262 -28.78 -18.42 -0.15
N GLY A 263 -28.62 -19.69 -0.52
CA GLY A 263 -28.15 -20.74 0.39
C GLY A 263 -26.71 -20.61 0.88
N GLU A 264 -25.80 -20.04 0.07
CA GLU A 264 -24.41 -19.85 0.51
C GLU A 264 -24.30 -18.74 1.57
N GLN A 265 -25.08 -17.65 1.45
CA GLN A 265 -25.12 -16.61 2.47
C GLN A 265 -25.69 -17.15 3.79
N GLU A 266 -26.76 -17.93 3.73
CA GLU A 266 -27.34 -18.61 4.92
C GLU A 266 -26.30 -19.54 5.58
N ALA A 267 -25.48 -20.23 4.79
CA ALA A 267 -24.40 -21.08 5.30
C ALA A 267 -23.30 -20.27 6.00
N PHE A 268 -22.93 -19.10 5.47
CA PHE A 268 -21.98 -18.20 6.14
C PHE A 268 -22.57 -17.58 7.40
N ASP A 269 -23.83 -17.15 7.37
CA ASP A 269 -24.48 -16.62 8.56
C ASP A 269 -24.56 -17.69 9.67
N LEU A 270 -24.82 -18.94 9.32
CA LEU A 270 -24.80 -20.08 10.24
C LEU A 270 -23.39 -20.30 10.82
N LEU A 271 -22.34 -20.21 10.00
CA LEU A 271 -20.94 -20.30 10.46
C LEU A 271 -20.63 -19.21 11.49
N VAL A 272 -20.94 -17.93 11.16
CA VAL A 272 -20.71 -16.78 12.05
C VAL A 272 -21.45 -16.93 13.37
N ASP A 273 -22.70 -17.36 13.34
CA ASP A 273 -23.50 -17.56 14.54
C ASP A 273 -22.95 -18.70 15.42
N VAL A 274 -22.44 -19.78 14.80
CA VAL A 274 -21.81 -20.88 15.56
C VAL A 274 -20.50 -20.42 16.20
N VAL A 275 -19.66 -19.68 15.46
CA VAL A 275 -18.39 -19.15 15.99
C VAL A 275 -18.66 -18.19 17.16
N ARG A 276 -19.63 -17.28 17.02
CA ARG A 276 -20.02 -16.33 18.07
C ARG A 276 -20.51 -17.02 19.33
N ASP A 277 -21.39 -17.99 19.20
CA ASP A 277 -21.92 -18.74 20.33
C ASP A 277 -20.83 -19.54 21.07
N LEU A 278 -19.85 -20.09 20.33
CA LEU A 278 -18.74 -20.80 20.94
C LEU A 278 -17.81 -19.84 21.68
N GLN A 279 -17.54 -18.66 21.14
CA GLN A 279 -16.77 -17.61 21.81
C GLN A 279 -17.46 -17.14 23.11
N GLU A 280 -18.79 -16.91 23.06
CA GLU A 280 -19.54 -16.49 24.25
C GLU A 280 -19.57 -17.57 25.36
N ARG A 281 -19.60 -18.85 24.97
CA ARG A 281 -19.62 -19.96 25.93
C ARG A 281 -18.28 -20.28 26.54
N ASN A 282 -17.22 -20.24 25.73
CA ASN A 282 -15.90 -20.72 26.11
C ASN A 282 -14.97 -19.58 26.54
N GLY A 283 -15.25 -18.33 26.14
CA GLY A 283 -14.40 -17.18 26.38
C GLY A 283 -13.18 -17.07 25.47
N ASP A 284 -12.92 -18.09 24.63
CA ASP A 284 -11.77 -18.20 23.74
C ASP A 284 -12.22 -18.40 22.28
N GLU A 285 -11.27 -18.19 21.34
CA GLU A 285 -11.50 -18.41 19.92
C GLU A 285 -11.62 -19.93 19.63
N PRO A 286 -12.72 -20.40 19.01
CA PRO A 286 -12.90 -21.83 18.72
C PRO A 286 -11.93 -22.31 17.66
N PRO A 287 -11.34 -23.53 17.81
CA PRO A 287 -10.53 -24.16 16.79
C PRO A 287 -11.36 -24.61 15.59
N LEU A 288 -10.75 -24.68 14.41
CA LEU A 288 -11.38 -25.20 13.19
C LEU A 288 -11.77 -26.69 13.34
N SER A 289 -10.94 -27.43 14.07
CA SER A 289 -11.22 -28.82 14.41
C SER A 289 -12.50 -28.93 15.21
N GLY A 290 -13.45 -29.76 14.72
CA GLY A 290 -14.75 -29.94 15.34
C GLY A 290 -15.80 -28.86 15.03
N LEU A 291 -15.45 -27.73 14.40
CA LEU A 291 -16.39 -26.66 14.08
C LEU A 291 -17.49 -27.13 13.11
N LYS A 292 -17.14 -27.94 12.13
CA LYS A 292 -18.09 -28.54 11.18
C LYS A 292 -19.16 -29.37 11.90
N ASP A 293 -18.78 -30.09 12.94
CA ASP A 293 -19.73 -30.88 13.74
C ASP A 293 -20.69 -30.00 14.56
N GLN A 294 -20.23 -28.83 14.99
CA GLN A 294 -21.10 -27.85 15.66
C GLN A 294 -22.09 -27.23 14.69
N ILE A 295 -21.70 -26.93 13.46
CA ILE A 295 -22.59 -26.47 12.39
C ILE A 295 -23.63 -27.55 12.11
N ARG A 296 -23.25 -28.82 11.96
CA ARG A 296 -24.14 -29.95 11.69
C ARG A 296 -25.10 -30.25 12.84
N LYS A 297 -24.83 -29.81 14.05
CA LYS A 297 -25.81 -29.90 15.16
C LYS A 297 -26.98 -28.92 14.98
N ARG A 298 -26.78 -27.84 14.22
CA ARG A 298 -27.84 -26.86 13.93
C ARG A 298 -28.53 -27.14 12.59
N ASP A 299 -27.72 -27.55 11.59
CA ASP A 299 -28.16 -27.97 10.28
C ASP A 299 -27.54 -29.32 9.93
N ALA A 300 -28.27 -30.39 10.11
CA ALA A 300 -27.77 -31.77 9.88
C ALA A 300 -27.40 -32.05 8.43
N GLU A 301 -27.98 -31.31 7.49
CA GLU A 301 -27.73 -31.47 6.05
C GLU A 301 -26.59 -30.59 5.54
N PHE A 302 -26.00 -29.76 6.39
CA PHE A 302 -24.90 -28.85 5.98
C PHE A 302 -23.75 -29.62 5.33
N SER A 303 -23.40 -29.18 4.11
CA SER A 303 -22.21 -29.63 3.39
C SER A 303 -21.64 -28.45 2.61
N GLU A 304 -20.38 -28.10 2.85
CA GLU A 304 -19.65 -27.07 2.10
C GLU A 304 -19.60 -27.35 0.59
N LYS A 305 -19.79 -28.61 0.19
CA LYS A 305 -19.77 -29.02 -1.23
C LYS A 305 -21.00 -28.54 -1.98
N ASP A 306 -22.13 -28.38 -1.29
CA ASP A 306 -23.40 -27.90 -1.87
C ASP A 306 -23.30 -26.41 -2.26
N PHE A 307 -22.31 -25.71 -1.69
CA PHE A 307 -21.97 -24.32 -2.00
C PHE A 307 -20.72 -24.18 -2.88
N GLY A 308 -20.23 -25.28 -3.50
CA GLY A 308 -19.12 -25.30 -4.45
C GLY A 308 -17.71 -25.36 -3.82
N PHE A 309 -17.59 -25.51 -2.50
CA PHE A 309 -16.29 -25.60 -1.85
C PHE A 309 -15.76 -27.05 -1.80
N SER A 310 -14.50 -27.25 -2.16
CA SER A 310 -13.89 -28.59 -2.19
C SER A 310 -13.58 -29.12 -0.78
N SER A 311 -13.49 -28.27 0.24
CA SER A 311 -13.22 -28.62 1.63
C SER A 311 -13.79 -27.59 2.59
N PHE A 312 -14.04 -28.00 3.85
CA PHE A 312 -14.53 -27.10 4.91
C PHE A 312 -13.53 -25.96 5.22
N LEU A 313 -12.23 -26.21 5.18
CA LEU A 313 -11.22 -25.17 5.32
C LEU A 313 -11.32 -24.13 4.20
N GLN A 314 -11.63 -24.54 2.97
CA GLN A 314 -11.84 -23.59 1.87
C GLN A 314 -13.09 -22.73 2.07
N PHE A 315 -14.18 -23.31 2.57
CA PHE A 315 -15.40 -22.59 2.95
C PHE A 315 -15.11 -21.55 4.05
N VAL A 316 -14.38 -21.94 5.11
CA VAL A 316 -14.01 -21.03 6.20
C VAL A 316 -13.06 -19.94 5.72
N LYS A 317 -12.07 -20.23 4.86
CA LYS A 317 -11.21 -19.23 4.23
C LYS A 317 -12.00 -18.25 3.35
N ALA A 318 -13.05 -18.68 2.70
CA ALA A 318 -13.95 -17.80 1.95
C ALA A 318 -14.72 -16.84 2.88
N ALA A 319 -15.15 -17.30 4.04
CA ALA A 319 -15.77 -16.45 5.07
C ALA A 319 -14.78 -15.41 5.64
N ASP A 320 -13.52 -15.80 5.89
CA ASP A 320 -12.45 -14.90 6.30
C ASP A 320 -12.15 -13.85 5.22
N THR A 321 -12.03 -14.27 3.96
CA THR A 321 -11.83 -13.37 2.81
C THR A 321 -12.95 -12.32 2.70
N ARG A 322 -14.19 -12.69 3.02
CA ARG A 322 -15.35 -11.78 3.02
C ARG A 322 -15.46 -10.93 4.29
N GLY A 323 -14.53 -11.09 5.23
CA GLY A 323 -14.51 -10.33 6.48
C GLY A 323 -15.65 -10.68 7.45
N LEU A 324 -16.24 -11.86 7.31
CA LEU A 324 -17.32 -12.36 8.19
C LEU A 324 -16.75 -12.95 9.48
N ILE A 325 -15.55 -13.48 9.40
CA ILE A 325 -14.75 -14.00 10.52
C ILE A 325 -13.30 -13.58 10.33
N ASP A 326 -12.48 -13.68 11.39
CA ASP A 326 -11.02 -13.64 11.33
C ASP A 326 -10.50 -15.07 11.54
N LEU A 327 -9.63 -15.55 10.65
CA LEU A 327 -9.00 -16.88 10.72
C LEU A 327 -7.51 -16.73 11.00
N THR A 328 -7.04 -17.24 12.13
CA THR A 328 -5.63 -17.22 12.55
C THR A 328 -5.08 -18.63 12.60
N PHE A 329 -3.84 -18.81 12.15
CA PHE A 329 -3.14 -20.10 12.28
C PHE A 329 -2.15 -20.00 13.44
N ASP A 330 -2.25 -20.93 14.37
CA ASP A 330 -1.31 -21.08 15.48
C ASP A 330 -0.27 -22.14 15.13
N GLU A 331 1.01 -21.73 15.10
CA GLU A 331 2.13 -22.63 14.74
C GLU A 331 2.47 -23.63 15.85
N ASP A 332 2.19 -23.30 17.10
CA ASP A 332 2.50 -24.16 18.26
C ASP A 332 1.54 -25.35 18.33
N ASP A 333 0.26 -25.11 18.04
CA ASP A 333 -0.76 -26.16 18.04
C ASP A 333 -1.03 -26.74 16.64
N ALA A 334 -0.47 -26.14 15.59
CA ALA A 334 -0.71 -26.46 14.19
C ALA A 334 -2.21 -26.47 13.82
N GLU A 335 -2.98 -25.53 14.37
CA GLU A 335 -4.44 -25.44 14.28
C GLU A 335 -4.87 -24.04 13.83
N TYR A 336 -6.04 -23.95 13.19
CA TYR A 336 -6.68 -22.68 12.88
C TYR A 336 -7.70 -22.32 13.96
N TYR A 337 -7.71 -21.04 14.36
CA TYR A 337 -8.65 -20.47 15.30
C TYR A 337 -9.51 -19.40 14.61
N LEU A 338 -10.78 -19.31 15.00
CA LEU A 338 -11.74 -18.42 14.37
C LEU A 338 -12.27 -17.40 15.36
N ARG A 339 -12.44 -16.16 14.88
CA ARG A 339 -13.11 -15.10 15.60
C ARG A 339 -14.20 -14.48 14.74
N ALA A 340 -15.42 -14.35 15.27
CA ALA A 340 -16.47 -13.62 14.59
C ALA A 340 -16.14 -12.12 14.56
N THR A 341 -16.20 -11.48 13.39
CA THR A 341 -16.05 -10.03 13.28
C THR A 341 -17.28 -9.35 13.88
N ALA A 342 -17.07 -8.28 14.64
CA ALA A 342 -18.18 -7.48 15.19
C ALA A 342 -18.98 -6.87 14.02
N ARG A 343 -20.29 -7.07 14.01
CA ARG A 343 -21.22 -6.38 13.10
C ARG A 343 -21.31 -4.91 13.43
#